data_d5a2f26ee906251b97b4a8ecb8ade588
#
_entry.id   d5a2f26ee906251b97b4a8ecb8ade588
#
_cell.length_a   1.000
_cell.length_b   1.000
_cell.length_c   1.000
_cell.angle_alpha   90.00
_cell.angle_beta   90.00
_cell.angle_gamma   90.00
#
_symmetry.space_group_name_H-M   'P 1'
#
loop_
_entity.id
_entity.type
_entity.pdbx_description
1 polymer ?
#
loop_
_entity_poly.entity_id
_entity_poly.type
_entity_poly.pdbx_seq_one_letter_code
_entity_poly.pdbx_strand_id
1 'polypeptide(L)'
;LTLQTPESFWQRFRIHMKVHHEVTAIHPDRKTVSVKNLESGEEFEEYYDKLLLSPVAKPVWPNLPGMESHKLFTLRTVEDTFRIKEFVDHNKPKSAVMVGGGFIGLEVAENLRELGMDV
;
A
#
# COMPACT_ATOMS: atom_id res chain seq x y z
N LEU A 1 13.37 -1.76 -3.48
CA LEU A 1 12.77 -1.70 -2.14
C LEU A 1 12.20 -3.02 -1.61
N THR A 2 12.14 -4.07 -2.43
CA THR A 2 11.71 -5.40 -1.98
C THR A 2 12.86 -6.08 -1.24
N LEU A 3 12.75 -6.21 0.07
CA LEU A 3 13.79 -6.82 0.91
C LEU A 3 13.73 -8.34 0.90
N GLN A 4 12.56 -8.92 0.65
CA GLN A 4 12.32 -10.35 0.69
C GLN A 4 11.35 -10.75 -0.43
N THR A 5 11.57 -11.94 -1.00
CA THR A 5 10.64 -12.56 -1.96
C THR A 5 9.91 -13.73 -1.29
N PRO A 6 8.78 -14.24 -1.85
CA PRO A 6 8.12 -15.43 -1.34
C PRO A 6 9.08 -16.63 -1.16
N GLU A 7 10.00 -16.83 -2.11
CA GLU A 7 11.00 -17.91 -2.07
C GLU A 7 11.97 -17.72 -0.92
N SER A 8 12.46 -16.49 -0.68
CA SER A 8 13.37 -16.18 0.42
C SER A 8 12.68 -16.34 1.79
N PHE A 9 11.39 -16.04 1.90
CA PHE A 9 10.60 -16.30 3.10
C PHE A 9 10.48 -17.78 3.38
N TRP A 10 10.22 -18.59 2.35
CA TRP A 10 10.19 -20.03 2.50
C TRP A 10 11.55 -20.61 2.92
N GLN A 11 12.61 -20.19 2.24
CA GLN A 11 13.95 -20.68 2.55
C GLN A 11 14.39 -20.37 3.97
N ARG A 12 14.12 -19.14 4.44
CA ARG A 12 14.59 -18.65 5.73
C ARG A 12 13.68 -19.03 6.89
N PHE A 13 12.37 -18.95 6.70
CA PHE A 13 11.40 -19.05 7.79
C PHE A 13 10.42 -20.22 7.64
N ARG A 14 10.43 -20.92 6.52
CA ARG A 14 9.44 -21.96 6.16
C ARG A 14 7.99 -21.42 6.16
N ILE A 15 7.82 -20.17 5.75
CA ILE A 15 6.53 -19.51 5.62
C ILE A 15 6.14 -19.46 4.15
N HIS A 16 4.98 -20.01 3.81
CA HIS A 16 4.38 -19.90 2.50
C HIS A 16 3.71 -18.53 2.37
N MET A 17 4.22 -17.69 1.47
CA MET A 17 3.60 -16.42 1.13
C MET A 17 2.82 -16.54 -0.16
N LYS A 18 1.53 -16.25 -0.11
CA LYS A 18 0.64 -16.15 -1.27
C LYS A 18 0.47 -14.67 -1.62
N VAL A 19 1.26 -14.17 -2.57
CA VAL A 19 1.09 -12.82 -3.13
C VAL A 19 -0.06 -12.80 -4.14
N HIS A 20 -0.63 -11.62 -4.43
CA HIS A 20 -1.80 -11.48 -5.31
C HIS A 20 -3.02 -12.29 -4.87
N HIS A 21 -3.14 -12.55 -3.56
CA HIS A 21 -4.29 -13.23 -2.97
C HIS A 21 -4.99 -12.31 -1.97
N GLU A 22 -6.29 -12.22 -2.08
CA GLU A 22 -7.14 -11.43 -1.19
C GLU A 22 -7.99 -12.36 -0.31
N VAL A 23 -7.95 -12.15 0.99
CA VAL A 23 -8.89 -12.81 1.91
C VAL A 23 -10.20 -12.01 1.88
N THR A 24 -11.25 -12.63 1.37
CA THR A 24 -12.56 -12.00 1.17
C THR A 24 -13.53 -12.23 2.31
N ALA A 25 -13.36 -13.33 3.05
CA ALA A 25 -14.18 -13.65 4.23
C ALA A 25 -13.42 -14.51 5.24
N ILE A 26 -13.85 -14.44 6.49
CA ILE A 26 -13.35 -15.27 7.60
C ILE A 26 -14.52 -16.07 8.16
N HIS A 27 -14.34 -17.38 8.34
CA HIS A 27 -15.34 -18.31 8.87
C HIS A 27 -14.81 -18.94 10.16
N PRO A 28 -15.00 -18.29 11.32
CA PRO A 28 -14.43 -18.75 12.59
C PRO A 28 -14.97 -20.10 13.06
N ASP A 29 -16.23 -20.39 12.75
CA ASP A 29 -16.93 -21.62 13.06
C ASP A 29 -16.30 -22.87 12.39
N ARG A 30 -15.82 -22.69 11.17
CA ARG A 30 -15.16 -23.74 10.37
C ARG A 30 -13.65 -23.64 10.37
N LYS A 31 -13.10 -22.58 10.98
CA LYS A 31 -11.68 -22.22 10.93
C LYS A 31 -11.12 -22.16 9.51
N THR A 32 -11.87 -21.52 8.60
CA THR A 32 -11.44 -21.27 7.23
C THR A 32 -11.48 -19.80 6.89
N VAL A 33 -10.70 -19.41 5.86
CA VAL A 33 -10.81 -18.11 5.20
C VAL A 33 -11.11 -18.35 3.73
N SER A 34 -11.99 -17.52 3.16
CA SER A 34 -12.18 -17.50 1.71
C SER A 34 -11.11 -16.64 1.09
N VAL A 35 -10.46 -17.14 0.07
CA VAL A 35 -9.32 -16.52 -0.60
C VAL A 35 -9.61 -16.42 -2.10
N LYS A 36 -9.31 -15.26 -2.69
CA LYS A 36 -9.38 -15.02 -4.12
C LYS A 36 -7.98 -14.77 -4.67
N ASN A 37 -7.59 -15.53 -5.67
CA ASN A 37 -6.41 -15.24 -6.47
C ASN A 37 -6.75 -14.08 -7.43
N LEU A 38 -6.07 -12.95 -7.30
CA LEU A 38 -6.35 -11.74 -8.08
C LEU A 38 -5.86 -11.83 -9.54
N GLU A 39 -4.98 -12.78 -9.84
CA GLU A 39 -4.48 -12.99 -11.21
C GLU A 39 -5.37 -13.95 -12.00
N SER A 40 -5.74 -15.09 -11.41
CA SER A 40 -6.58 -16.10 -12.07
C SER A 40 -8.07 -15.89 -11.85
N GLY A 41 -8.47 -15.16 -10.81
CA GLY A 41 -9.86 -15.04 -10.37
C GLY A 41 -10.39 -16.25 -9.62
N GLU A 42 -9.57 -17.28 -9.40
CA GLU A 42 -9.93 -18.47 -8.66
C GLU A 42 -10.24 -18.15 -7.19
N GLU A 43 -11.31 -18.75 -6.68
CA GLU A 43 -11.70 -18.65 -5.28
C GLU A 43 -11.61 -20.02 -4.61
N PHE A 44 -11.04 -20.06 -3.40
CA PHE A 44 -10.87 -21.28 -2.62
C PHE A 44 -10.93 -20.97 -1.12
N GLU A 45 -11.08 -22.01 -0.29
CA GLU A 45 -10.98 -21.91 1.17
C GLU A 45 -9.61 -22.43 1.64
N GLU A 46 -9.02 -21.70 2.59
CA GLU A 46 -7.80 -22.10 3.31
C GLU A 46 -8.16 -22.37 4.78
N TYR A 47 -7.74 -23.51 5.30
CA TYR A 47 -7.95 -23.89 6.70
C TYR A 47 -6.85 -23.32 7.60
N TYR A 48 -7.18 -23.00 8.83
CA TYR A 48 -6.22 -22.54 9.84
C TYR A 48 -6.48 -23.15 11.21
N ASP A 49 -5.44 -23.43 11.96
CA ASP A 49 -5.52 -23.74 13.38
C ASP A 49 -5.60 -22.48 14.24
N LYS A 50 -4.77 -21.49 13.88
CA LYS A 50 -4.73 -20.15 14.48
C LYS A 50 -4.64 -19.11 13.38
N LEU A 51 -5.40 -18.04 13.51
CA LEU A 51 -5.42 -16.92 12.56
C LEU A 51 -4.87 -15.68 13.21
N LEU A 52 -3.84 -15.09 12.59
CA LEU A 52 -3.35 -13.75 12.93
C LEU A 52 -3.84 -12.76 11.86
N LEU A 53 -4.53 -11.72 12.31
CA LEU A 53 -4.98 -10.64 11.43
C LEU A 53 -4.00 -9.47 11.52
N SER A 54 -3.41 -9.13 10.39
CA SER A 54 -2.51 -7.98 10.25
C SER A 54 -2.89 -7.15 9.00
N PRO A 55 -4.12 -6.61 8.95
CA PRO A 55 -4.58 -5.84 7.80
C PRO A 55 -3.85 -4.51 7.74
N VAL A 56 -3.59 -4.07 6.52
CA VAL A 56 -2.98 -2.78 6.24
C VAL A 56 -4.04 -1.67 6.32
N ALA A 57 -3.66 -0.51 6.88
CA ALA A 57 -4.53 0.67 6.87
C ALA A 57 -4.64 1.27 5.46
N LYS A 58 -5.78 1.90 5.15
CA LYS A 58 -5.97 2.72 3.95
C LYS A 58 -5.91 4.19 4.33
N PRO A 59 -5.36 5.07 3.46
CA PRO A 59 -5.48 6.50 3.65
C PRO A 59 -6.94 6.93 3.68
N VAL A 60 -7.27 7.85 4.57
CA VAL A 60 -8.61 8.44 4.63
C VAL A 60 -8.69 9.58 3.62
N TRP A 61 -9.70 9.54 2.77
CA TRP A 61 -10.06 10.63 1.86
C TRP A 61 -11.21 11.41 2.51
N PRO A 62 -10.95 12.60 3.08
CA PRO A 62 -12.01 13.41 3.63
C PRO A 62 -12.94 13.92 2.52
N ASN A 63 -14.23 14.00 2.81
CA ASN A 63 -15.21 14.54 1.87
C ASN A 63 -15.18 16.08 1.91
N LEU A 64 -14.19 16.67 1.25
CA LEU A 64 -13.99 18.12 1.16
C LEU A 64 -14.00 18.57 -0.31
N PRO A 65 -14.44 19.80 -0.61
CA PRO A 65 -14.33 20.34 -1.97
C PRO A 65 -12.88 20.33 -2.46
N GLY A 66 -12.66 19.90 -3.70
CA GLY A 66 -11.33 19.81 -4.33
C GLY A 66 -10.59 18.49 -4.14
N MET A 67 -11.16 17.53 -3.40
CA MET A 67 -10.54 16.19 -3.21
C MET A 67 -10.54 15.33 -4.47
N GLU A 68 -11.28 15.71 -5.50
CA GLU A 68 -11.29 15.10 -6.84
C GLU A 68 -10.11 15.52 -7.73
N SER A 69 -9.23 16.37 -7.23
CA SER A 69 -8.08 16.86 -8.00
C SER A 69 -7.08 15.75 -8.34
N HIS A 70 -6.69 15.64 -9.62
CA HIS A 70 -5.62 14.74 -10.07
C HIS A 70 -4.22 15.13 -9.57
N LYS A 71 -4.08 16.28 -8.90
CA LYS A 71 -2.84 16.76 -8.28
C LYS A 71 -2.75 16.41 -6.80
N LEU A 72 -3.72 15.67 -6.27
CA LEU A 72 -3.78 15.27 -4.89
C LEU A 72 -3.34 13.81 -4.77
N PHE A 73 -2.42 13.57 -3.86
CA PHE A 73 -1.83 12.26 -3.62
C PHE A 73 -1.91 11.89 -2.15
N THR A 74 -2.01 10.60 -1.91
CA THR A 74 -1.74 9.98 -0.60
C THR A 74 -0.53 9.07 -0.75
N LEU A 75 0.23 8.89 0.31
CA LEU A 75 1.39 7.99 0.31
C LEU A 75 1.21 6.89 1.35
N ARG A 76 1.10 5.65 0.87
CA ARG A 76 1.00 4.46 1.72
C ARG A 76 1.78 3.28 1.15
N THR A 77 1.77 3.12 -0.17
CA THR A 77 2.36 1.97 -0.86
C THR A 77 3.53 2.37 -1.76
N VAL A 78 4.26 1.39 -2.25
CA VAL A 78 5.34 1.61 -3.23
C VAL A 78 4.78 2.19 -4.53
N GLU A 79 3.61 1.73 -4.94
CA GLU A 79 2.90 2.24 -6.12
C GLU A 79 2.53 3.71 -5.99
N ASP A 80 2.14 4.15 -4.77
CA ASP A 80 1.90 5.57 -4.50
C ASP A 80 3.17 6.39 -4.70
N THR A 81 4.32 5.87 -4.24
CA THR A 81 5.63 6.52 -4.45
C THR A 81 5.94 6.67 -5.93
N PHE A 82 5.72 5.62 -6.73
CA PHE A 82 5.93 5.68 -8.18
C PHE A 82 5.01 6.70 -8.84
N ARG A 83 3.72 6.75 -8.48
CA ARG A 83 2.77 7.73 -9.03
C ARG A 83 3.16 9.17 -8.70
N ILE A 84 3.57 9.44 -7.46
CA ILE A 84 4.05 10.76 -7.05
C ILE A 84 5.32 11.12 -7.83
N LYS A 85 6.29 10.20 -7.91
CA LYS A 85 7.53 10.43 -8.64
C LYS A 85 7.29 10.69 -10.12
N GLU A 86 6.48 9.89 -10.77
CA GLU A 86 6.11 10.06 -12.18
C GLU A 86 5.45 11.42 -12.42
N PHE A 87 4.53 11.83 -11.54
CA PHE A 87 3.89 13.14 -11.64
C PHE A 87 4.91 14.27 -11.52
N VAL A 88 5.84 14.21 -10.55
CA VAL A 88 6.89 15.20 -10.34
C VAL A 88 7.82 15.26 -11.55
N ASP A 89 8.27 14.12 -12.05
CA ASP A 89 9.22 14.05 -13.17
C ASP A 89 8.61 14.60 -14.47
N HIS A 90 7.34 14.32 -14.75
CA HIS A 90 6.67 14.77 -15.97
C HIS A 90 6.20 16.22 -15.90
N ASN A 91 5.61 16.63 -14.78
CA ASN A 91 4.97 17.95 -14.67
C ASN A 91 5.90 19.04 -14.13
N LYS A 92 7.02 18.65 -13.49
CA LYS A 92 8.02 19.54 -12.87
C LYS A 92 7.35 20.67 -12.06
N PRO A 93 6.51 20.32 -11.07
CA PRO A 93 5.82 21.29 -10.26
C PRO A 93 6.82 22.16 -9.50
N LYS A 94 6.51 23.46 -9.35
CA LYS A 94 7.37 24.41 -8.63
C LYS A 94 7.10 24.41 -7.12
N SER A 95 5.92 23.98 -6.72
CA SER A 95 5.51 23.96 -5.32
C SER A 95 4.66 22.74 -5.00
N ALA A 96 4.68 22.35 -3.73
CA ALA A 96 3.81 21.34 -3.16
C ALA A 96 3.26 21.81 -1.80
N VAL A 97 2.11 21.29 -1.44
CA VAL A 97 1.53 21.49 -0.10
C VAL A 97 1.47 20.15 0.58
N MET A 98 2.10 20.04 1.74
CA MET A 98 2.05 18.85 2.57
C MET A 98 1.00 19.03 3.68
N VAL A 99 0.03 18.13 3.72
CA VAL A 99 -1.01 18.14 4.76
C VAL A 99 -0.71 17.04 5.77
N GLY A 100 -0.30 17.45 6.98
CA GLY A 100 0.04 16.56 8.08
C GLY A 100 1.54 16.52 8.39
N GLY A 101 1.90 16.79 9.63
CA GLY A 101 3.28 16.84 10.14
C GLY A 101 3.77 15.53 10.77
N GLY A 102 3.23 14.37 10.35
CA GLY A 102 3.75 13.06 10.75
C GLY A 102 5.04 12.68 10.01
N PHE A 103 5.70 11.60 10.43
CA PHE A 103 6.98 11.17 9.85
C PHE A 103 6.96 11.08 8.32
N ILE A 104 5.95 10.44 7.73
CA ILE A 104 5.82 10.32 6.27
C ILE A 104 5.75 11.71 5.63
N GLY A 105 4.93 12.62 6.20
CA GLY A 105 4.77 13.96 5.65
C GLY A 105 6.07 14.77 5.68
N LEU A 106 6.82 14.70 6.77
CA LEU A 106 8.10 15.40 6.91
C LEU A 106 9.16 14.86 5.95
N GLU A 107 9.30 13.53 5.84
CA GLU A 107 10.24 12.91 4.91
C GLU A 107 9.91 13.23 3.44
N VAL A 108 8.63 13.21 3.07
CA VAL A 108 8.23 13.61 1.71
C VAL A 108 8.50 15.08 1.46
N ALA A 109 8.22 15.97 2.42
CA ALA A 109 8.50 17.39 2.30
C ALA A 109 10.00 17.65 2.10
N GLU A 110 10.86 16.98 2.86
CA GLU A 110 12.32 17.07 2.71
C GLU A 110 12.75 16.65 1.31
N ASN A 111 12.31 15.47 0.84
CA ASN A 111 12.65 14.96 -0.49
C ASN A 111 12.16 15.91 -1.62
N LEU A 112 10.95 16.48 -1.49
CA LEU A 112 10.44 17.43 -2.47
C LEU A 112 11.24 18.74 -2.47
N ARG A 113 11.69 19.22 -1.31
CA ARG A 113 12.59 20.38 -1.23
C ARG A 113 13.95 20.13 -1.85
N GLU A 114 14.53 18.95 -1.66
CA GLU A 114 15.78 18.55 -2.31
C GLU A 114 15.67 18.53 -3.84
N LEU A 115 14.47 18.25 -4.37
CA LEU A 115 14.16 18.38 -5.80
C LEU A 115 13.95 19.84 -6.26
N GLY A 116 14.10 20.81 -5.36
CA GLY A 116 14.00 22.23 -5.65
C GLY A 116 12.58 22.81 -5.63
N MET A 117 11.62 22.09 -5.08
CA MET A 117 10.25 22.60 -4.92
C MET A 117 10.11 23.48 -3.68
N ASP A 118 9.20 24.42 -3.75
CA ASP A 118 8.70 25.15 -2.59
C ASP A 118 7.60 24.32 -1.90
N VAL A 119 7.77 23.98 -0.60
CA VAL A 119 6.91 23.06 0.15
C VAL A 119 6.40 23.71 1.42
#